data_1a39d7f529ba4490a94fb40f9899d37c
#
_entry.id   1a39d7f529ba4490a94fb40f9899d37c
#
_cell.length_a   1.000
_cell.length_b   1.000
_cell.length_c   1.000
_cell.angle_alpha   90.00
_cell.angle_beta   90.00
_cell.angle_gamma   90.00
#
_symmetry.space_group_name_H-M   'P 1'
#
loop_
_entity.id
_entity.type
_entity.pdbx_description
1 polymer ?
#
loop_
_entity_poly.entity_id
_entity_poly.type
_entity_poly.pdbx_seq_one_letter_code
_entity_poly.pdbx_strand_id
1 'polypeptide(L)'
;MGTQKKILLRWLGWFGLINSFIATLIGLRYLFFYSFPADALALSYVPLATVTHFIILSNLPIALLLMPLSLIVPNKRLIFFLAILFATFINTSLIVDANFFAENRYHLSLLTGVLFDPLTYVLITIQFLVVLVFESMLASQLFSRLQRAEKKPLYGKQIAWLIVIC
;
A
#
# COMPACT_ATOMS: atom_id res chain seq x y z
N MET A 1 9.78 -26.04 -1.34
CA MET A 1 8.72 -25.03 -1.47
C MET A 1 8.28 -24.99 -2.93
N GLY A 2 6.99 -25.25 -3.24
CA GLY A 2 6.53 -25.33 -4.65
C GLY A 2 6.66 -23.98 -5.37
N THR A 3 6.93 -24.00 -6.67
CA THR A 3 7.14 -22.83 -7.54
C THR A 3 6.02 -21.77 -7.38
N GLN A 4 4.78 -22.22 -7.26
CA GLN A 4 3.65 -21.30 -7.08
C GLN A 4 3.71 -20.49 -5.78
N LYS A 5 4.10 -21.11 -4.65
CA LYS A 5 4.26 -20.41 -3.37
C LYS A 5 5.33 -19.32 -3.46
N LYS A 6 6.46 -19.64 -4.13
CA LYS A 6 7.56 -18.69 -4.32
C LYS A 6 7.13 -17.46 -5.14
N ILE A 7 6.41 -17.69 -6.26
CA ILE A 7 5.87 -16.60 -7.09
C ILE A 7 4.89 -15.73 -6.28
N LEU A 8 4.02 -16.37 -5.50
CA LEU A 8 3.00 -15.66 -4.70
C LEU A 8 3.63 -14.78 -3.62
N LEU A 9 4.63 -15.28 -2.89
CA LEU A 9 5.35 -14.49 -1.88
C LEU A 9 6.12 -13.33 -2.51
N ARG A 10 6.80 -13.57 -3.63
CA ARG A 10 7.50 -12.52 -4.37
C ARG A 10 6.53 -11.45 -4.87
N TRP A 11 5.36 -11.88 -5.34
CA TRP A 11 4.31 -10.95 -5.76
C TRP A 11 3.80 -10.12 -4.58
N LEU A 12 3.53 -10.73 -3.42
CA LEU A 12 3.11 -10.00 -2.20
C LEU A 12 4.14 -8.96 -1.80
N GLY A 13 5.44 -9.30 -1.83
CA GLY A 13 6.51 -8.34 -1.53
C GLY A 13 6.51 -7.14 -2.47
N TRP A 14 6.45 -7.36 -3.79
CA TRP A 14 6.40 -6.27 -4.76
C TRP A 14 5.11 -5.46 -4.68
N PHE A 15 3.97 -6.12 -4.47
CA PHE A 15 2.68 -5.46 -4.30
C PHE A 15 2.68 -4.56 -3.06
N GLY A 16 3.25 -5.04 -1.95
CA GLY A 16 3.45 -4.26 -0.73
C GLY A 16 4.35 -3.04 -0.94
N LEU A 17 5.49 -3.21 -1.63
CA LEU A 17 6.41 -2.10 -1.93
C LEU A 17 5.75 -1.00 -2.77
N ILE A 18 5.01 -1.37 -3.81
CA ILE A 18 4.31 -0.39 -4.65
C ILE A 18 3.23 0.33 -3.84
N ASN A 19 2.46 -0.40 -3.03
CA ASN A 19 1.46 0.21 -2.16
C ASN A 19 2.07 1.10 -1.08
N SER A 20 3.26 0.77 -0.55
CA SER A 20 4.00 1.64 0.35
C SER A 20 4.39 2.96 -0.33
N PHE A 21 4.82 2.89 -1.57
CA PHE A 21 5.13 4.09 -2.34
C PHE A 21 3.88 4.95 -2.58
N ILE A 22 2.75 4.35 -2.96
CA ILE A 22 1.47 5.05 -3.14
C ILE A 22 1.01 5.70 -1.83
N ALA A 23 1.00 4.94 -0.73
CA ALA A 23 0.61 5.45 0.60
C ALA A 23 1.52 6.58 1.06
N THR A 24 2.84 6.49 0.79
CA THR A 24 3.79 7.57 1.09
C THR A 24 3.47 8.82 0.28
N LEU A 25 3.18 8.71 -1.02
CA LEU A 25 2.79 9.86 -1.85
C LEU A 25 1.52 10.53 -1.34
N ILE A 26 0.52 9.75 -0.92
CA ILE A 26 -0.70 10.28 -0.29
C ILE A 26 -0.33 10.97 1.03
N GLY A 27 0.51 10.33 1.85
CA GLY A 27 0.95 10.83 3.14
C GLY A 27 1.77 12.11 3.09
N LEU A 28 2.54 12.32 2.02
CA LEU A 28 3.29 13.59 1.83
C LEU A 28 2.35 14.82 1.79
N ARG A 29 1.07 14.65 1.47
CA ARG A 29 0.09 15.75 1.50
C ARG A 29 -0.05 16.36 2.90
N TYR A 30 0.12 15.59 3.96
CA TYR A 30 0.05 16.13 5.33
C TYR A 30 1.16 17.14 5.59
N LEU A 31 2.34 16.96 4.99
CA LEU A 31 3.48 17.86 5.18
C LEU A 31 3.22 19.29 4.65
N PHE A 32 2.33 19.46 3.67
CA PHE A 32 1.97 20.78 3.16
C PHE A 32 1.21 21.64 4.17
N PHE A 33 0.69 21.02 5.22
CA PHE A 33 -0.13 21.68 6.23
C PHE A 33 0.57 21.84 7.58
N TYR A 34 1.79 21.32 7.71
CA TYR A 34 2.62 21.52 8.89
C TYR A 34 3.54 22.73 8.72
N SER A 35 3.71 23.51 9.81
CA SER A 35 4.82 24.46 9.91
C SER A 35 6.10 23.65 10.16
N PHE A 36 7.03 23.71 9.22
CA PHE A 36 8.31 23.02 9.39
C PHE A 36 9.13 23.66 10.52
N PRO A 37 9.73 22.85 11.39
CA PRO A 37 10.61 23.35 12.43
C PRO A 37 11.86 24.01 11.82
N ALA A 38 12.36 25.04 12.51
CA ALA A 38 13.59 25.75 12.08
C ALA A 38 14.87 24.96 12.31
N ASP A 39 14.82 23.95 13.19
CA ASP A 39 15.96 23.09 13.50
C ASP A 39 16.20 22.04 12.42
N ALA A 40 17.44 21.90 11.97
CA ALA A 40 17.83 21.01 10.87
C ALA A 40 17.57 19.51 11.21
N LEU A 41 17.73 19.12 12.48
CA LEU A 41 17.47 17.75 12.92
C LEU A 41 15.98 17.44 12.83
N ALA A 42 15.13 18.32 13.34
CA ALA A 42 13.69 18.16 13.28
C ALA A 42 13.16 18.23 11.83
N LEU A 43 13.77 19.09 10.99
CA LEU A 43 13.46 19.17 9.56
C LEU A 43 13.72 17.84 8.83
N SER A 44 14.79 17.13 9.16
CA SER A 44 15.11 15.82 8.59
C SER A 44 14.25 14.69 9.17
N TYR A 45 13.90 14.78 10.45
CA TYR A 45 13.09 13.78 11.14
C TYR A 45 11.68 13.65 10.58
N VAL A 46 11.01 14.78 10.30
CA VAL A 46 9.60 14.78 9.85
C VAL A 46 9.38 13.98 8.56
N PRO A 47 10.11 14.20 7.46
CA PRO A 47 9.95 13.39 6.25
C PRO A 47 10.28 11.92 6.49
N LEU A 48 11.34 11.61 7.23
CA LEU A 48 11.77 10.25 7.50
C LEU A 48 10.71 9.49 8.32
N ALA A 49 10.18 10.11 9.37
CA ALA A 49 9.10 9.54 10.17
C ALA A 49 7.84 9.31 9.33
N THR A 50 7.47 10.25 8.47
CA THR A 50 6.34 10.15 7.55
C THR A 50 6.50 8.94 6.61
N VAL A 51 7.62 8.85 5.91
CA VAL A 51 7.90 7.74 4.99
C VAL A 51 7.85 6.40 5.73
N THR A 52 8.53 6.30 6.87
CA THR A 52 8.57 5.07 7.68
C THR A 52 7.18 4.66 8.15
N HIS A 53 6.37 5.62 8.61
CA HIS A 53 5.01 5.36 9.07
C HIS A 53 4.13 4.75 7.96
N PHE A 54 4.14 5.33 6.77
CA PHE A 54 3.31 4.85 5.66
C PHE A 54 3.82 3.53 5.07
N ILE A 55 5.13 3.28 5.07
CA ILE A 55 5.69 1.97 4.73
C ILE A 55 5.19 0.90 5.71
N ILE A 56 5.25 1.15 7.00
CA ILE A 56 4.78 0.21 8.03
C ILE A 56 3.27 -0.02 7.87
N LEU A 57 2.49 1.04 7.78
CA LEU A 57 1.03 0.95 7.65
C LEU A 57 0.59 0.09 6.47
N SER A 58 1.21 0.28 5.30
CA SER A 58 0.88 -0.47 4.08
C SER A 58 1.32 -1.93 4.13
N ASN A 59 2.46 -2.23 4.77
CA ASN A 59 3.01 -3.59 4.80
C ASN A 59 2.53 -4.43 5.99
N LEU A 60 2.00 -3.82 7.04
CA LEU A 60 1.59 -4.54 8.25
C LEU A 60 0.59 -5.68 7.96
N PRO A 61 -0.52 -5.47 7.21
CA PRO A 61 -1.44 -6.54 6.85
C PRO A 61 -0.78 -7.62 5.97
N ILE A 62 0.11 -7.21 5.07
CA ILE A 62 0.82 -8.14 4.17
C ILE A 62 1.76 -9.02 4.99
N ALA A 63 2.59 -8.44 5.85
CA ALA A 63 3.59 -9.16 6.62
C ALA A 63 2.97 -10.07 7.69
N LEU A 64 1.97 -9.57 8.42
CA LEU A 64 1.39 -10.28 9.56
C LEU A 64 0.27 -11.26 9.18
N LEU A 65 -0.48 -10.97 8.13
CA LEU A 65 -1.64 -11.77 7.74
C LEU A 65 -1.42 -12.52 6.42
N LEU A 66 -1.08 -11.81 5.34
CA LEU A 66 -1.08 -12.41 4.01
C LEU A 66 0.13 -13.32 3.75
N MET A 67 1.32 -12.95 4.23
CA MET A 67 2.50 -13.83 4.07
C MET A 67 2.33 -15.15 4.83
N PRO A 68 2.00 -15.19 6.14
CA PRO A 68 1.74 -16.44 6.83
C PRO A 68 0.57 -17.22 6.21
N LEU A 69 -0.52 -16.55 5.85
CA LEU A 69 -1.66 -17.19 5.21
C LEU A 69 -1.28 -17.85 3.89
N SER A 70 -0.45 -17.21 3.07
CA SER A 70 0.04 -17.75 1.79
C SER A 70 0.92 -18.99 1.95
N LEU A 71 1.58 -19.14 3.09
CA LEU A 71 2.38 -20.33 3.42
C LEU A 71 1.49 -21.52 3.82
N ILE A 72 0.43 -21.26 4.56
CA ILE A 72 -0.53 -22.28 5.06
C ILE A 72 -1.51 -22.67 3.96
N VAL A 73 -2.17 -21.69 3.36
CA VAL A 73 -3.19 -21.86 2.32
C VAL A 73 -2.76 -21.14 1.04
N PRO A 74 -2.00 -21.82 0.15
CA PRO A 74 -1.48 -21.20 -1.07
C PRO A 74 -2.56 -21.06 -2.15
N ASN A 75 -3.72 -20.52 -1.78
CA ASN A 75 -4.80 -20.21 -2.70
C ASN A 75 -4.59 -18.82 -3.30
N LYS A 76 -4.15 -18.78 -4.56
CA LYS A 76 -3.89 -17.54 -5.28
C LYS A 76 -5.08 -16.58 -5.25
N ARG A 77 -6.30 -17.08 -5.50
CA ARG A 77 -7.50 -16.23 -5.60
C ARG A 77 -7.80 -15.54 -4.27
N LEU A 78 -7.72 -16.31 -3.17
CA LEU A 78 -7.94 -15.79 -1.82
C LEU A 78 -6.91 -14.72 -1.46
N ILE A 79 -5.62 -15.02 -1.67
CA ILE A 79 -4.53 -14.08 -1.34
C ILE A 79 -4.63 -12.81 -2.16
N PHE A 80 -4.93 -12.91 -3.47
CA PHE A 80 -5.15 -11.75 -4.33
C PHE A 80 -6.32 -10.90 -3.85
N PHE A 81 -7.46 -11.53 -3.59
CA PHE A 81 -8.65 -10.83 -3.11
C PHE A 81 -8.37 -10.05 -1.82
N LEU A 82 -7.77 -10.72 -0.84
CA LEU A 82 -7.44 -10.09 0.44
C LEU A 82 -6.41 -8.96 0.29
N ALA A 83 -5.36 -9.16 -0.52
CA ALA A 83 -4.34 -8.15 -0.74
C ALA A 83 -4.93 -6.88 -1.40
N ILE A 84 -5.75 -7.06 -2.44
CA ILE A 84 -6.42 -5.95 -3.12
C ILE A 84 -7.38 -5.24 -2.15
N LEU A 85 -8.15 -5.99 -1.37
CA LEU A 85 -9.10 -5.42 -0.41
C LEU A 85 -8.39 -4.59 0.67
N PHE A 86 -7.30 -5.11 1.27
CA PHE A 86 -6.52 -4.37 2.26
C PHE A 86 -5.87 -3.12 1.66
N ALA A 87 -5.24 -3.23 0.48
CA ALA A 87 -4.64 -2.08 -0.18
C ALA A 87 -5.67 -1.00 -0.51
N THR A 88 -6.83 -1.41 -1.05
CA THR A 88 -7.93 -0.50 -1.35
C THR A 88 -8.43 0.21 -0.09
N PHE A 89 -8.65 -0.54 0.98
CA PHE A 89 -9.12 0.04 2.25
C PHE A 89 -8.12 1.05 2.82
N ILE A 90 -6.83 0.69 2.87
CA ILE A 90 -5.78 1.58 3.40
C ILE A 90 -5.65 2.83 2.53
N ASN A 91 -5.51 2.70 1.21
CA ASN A 91 -5.32 3.84 0.33
C ASN A 91 -6.56 4.76 0.30
N THR A 92 -7.77 4.19 0.29
CA THR A 92 -8.99 5.00 0.39
C THR A 92 -9.07 5.74 1.72
N SER A 93 -8.82 5.07 2.83
CA SER A 93 -8.82 5.69 4.16
C SER A 93 -7.80 6.82 4.25
N LEU A 94 -6.60 6.63 3.71
CA LEU A 94 -5.56 7.66 3.68
C LEU A 94 -5.96 8.88 2.83
N ILE A 95 -6.60 8.69 1.68
CA ILE A 95 -7.04 9.80 0.83
C ILE A 95 -8.16 10.58 1.52
N VAL A 96 -9.13 9.87 2.13
CA VAL A 96 -10.24 10.50 2.87
C VAL A 96 -9.70 11.29 4.07
N ASP A 97 -8.80 10.67 4.86
CA ASP A 97 -8.20 11.34 6.01
C ASP A 97 -7.33 12.54 5.61
N ALA A 98 -6.55 12.43 4.53
CA ALA A 98 -5.74 13.54 4.04
C ALA A 98 -6.58 14.73 3.55
N ASN A 99 -7.73 14.48 2.93
CA ASN A 99 -8.67 15.52 2.54
C ASN A 99 -9.31 16.16 3.78
N PHE A 100 -9.77 15.33 4.71
CA PHE A 100 -10.38 15.80 5.95
C PHE A 100 -9.39 16.62 6.79
N PHE A 101 -8.13 16.17 6.91
CA PHE A 101 -7.07 16.88 7.61
C PHE A 101 -6.75 18.24 6.96
N ALA A 102 -6.78 18.32 5.63
CA ALA A 102 -6.53 19.56 4.91
C ALA A 102 -7.54 20.67 5.31
N GLU A 103 -8.78 20.31 5.56
CA GLU A 103 -9.85 21.23 5.92
C GLU A 103 -9.93 21.50 7.43
N ASN A 104 -9.80 20.45 8.24
CA ASN A 104 -10.12 20.49 9.65
C ASN A 104 -8.90 20.56 10.59
N ARG A 105 -7.68 20.25 10.08
CA ARG A 105 -6.41 20.23 10.84
C ARG A 105 -6.35 19.18 11.95
N TYR A 106 -7.21 18.17 11.91
CA TYR A 106 -7.13 16.96 12.75
C TYR A 106 -7.53 15.74 11.94
N HIS A 107 -7.08 14.58 12.38
CA HIS A 107 -7.31 13.32 11.68
C HIS A 107 -8.74 12.81 11.85
N LEU A 108 -9.22 12.09 10.83
CA LEU A 108 -10.50 11.44 10.86
C LEU A 108 -10.58 10.42 12.00
N SER A 109 -11.62 10.48 12.78
CA SER A 109 -11.96 9.49 13.79
C SER A 109 -13.25 8.74 13.41
N LEU A 110 -13.48 7.58 14.03
CA LEU A 110 -14.74 6.86 13.84
C LEU A 110 -15.96 7.74 14.20
N LEU A 111 -15.81 8.59 15.21
CA LEU A 111 -16.89 9.48 15.65
C LEU A 111 -17.19 10.57 14.61
N THR A 112 -16.16 11.19 14.05
CA THR A 112 -16.33 12.20 13.00
C THR A 112 -16.83 11.58 11.70
N GLY A 113 -16.45 10.34 11.39
CA GLY A 113 -16.95 9.61 10.23
C GLY A 113 -18.48 9.44 10.25
N VAL A 114 -19.07 9.18 11.41
CA VAL A 114 -20.53 9.03 11.55
C VAL A 114 -21.31 10.32 11.25
N LEU A 115 -20.65 11.47 11.33
CA LEU A 115 -21.26 12.79 11.12
C LEU A 115 -21.20 13.28 9.66
N PHE A 116 -20.69 12.46 8.74
CA PHE A 116 -20.68 12.83 7.33
C PHE A 116 -22.08 12.93 6.75
N ASP A 117 -22.26 13.89 5.85
CA ASP A 117 -23.48 14.00 5.08
C ASP A 117 -23.59 12.87 4.03
N PRO A 118 -24.80 12.57 3.53
CA PRO A 118 -25.02 11.49 2.57
C PRO A 118 -24.18 11.61 1.28
N LEU A 119 -23.91 12.83 0.81
CA LEU A 119 -23.13 13.07 -0.40
C LEU A 119 -21.67 12.66 -0.18
N THR A 120 -21.11 12.96 0.98
CA THR A 120 -19.75 12.55 1.36
C THR A 120 -19.61 11.03 1.35
N TYR A 121 -20.60 10.26 1.85
CA TYR A 121 -20.56 8.80 1.76
C TYR A 121 -20.59 8.29 0.31
N VAL A 122 -21.37 8.92 -0.56
CA VAL A 122 -21.39 8.58 -1.99
C VAL A 122 -20.02 8.82 -2.62
N LEU A 123 -19.39 9.96 -2.33
CA LEU A 123 -18.06 10.29 -2.85
C LEU A 123 -17.00 9.32 -2.36
N ILE A 124 -17.00 8.95 -1.07
CA ILE A 124 -16.11 7.95 -0.49
C ILE A 124 -16.32 6.59 -1.18
N THR A 125 -17.57 6.21 -1.43
CA THR A 125 -17.88 4.94 -2.11
C THR A 125 -17.35 4.94 -3.54
N ILE A 126 -17.54 6.01 -4.29
CA ILE A 126 -17.00 6.15 -5.66
C ILE A 126 -15.47 6.07 -5.62
N GLN A 127 -14.83 6.79 -4.70
CA GLN A 127 -13.38 6.76 -4.52
C GLN A 127 -12.89 5.34 -4.20
N PHE A 128 -13.57 4.63 -3.29
CA PHE A 128 -13.25 3.23 -2.98
C PHE A 128 -13.30 2.34 -4.22
N LEU A 129 -14.34 2.48 -5.04
CA LEU A 129 -14.48 1.70 -6.29
C LEU A 129 -13.36 2.03 -7.29
N VAL A 130 -12.99 3.30 -7.45
CA VAL A 130 -11.89 3.71 -8.33
C VAL A 130 -10.57 3.11 -7.85
N VAL A 131 -10.26 3.20 -6.55
CA VAL A 131 -9.06 2.61 -5.96
C VAL A 131 -9.09 1.08 -6.09
N LEU A 132 -10.23 0.43 -5.90
CA LEU A 132 -10.38 -1.02 -6.05
C LEU A 132 -10.06 -1.48 -7.48
N VAL A 133 -10.54 -0.76 -8.49
CA VAL A 133 -10.22 -1.04 -9.90
C VAL A 133 -8.72 -0.86 -10.15
N PHE A 134 -8.15 0.23 -9.68
CA PHE A 134 -6.72 0.52 -9.81
C PHE A 134 -5.86 -0.59 -9.17
N GLU A 135 -6.13 -0.97 -7.92
CA GLU A 135 -5.42 -2.03 -7.21
C GLU A 135 -5.57 -3.40 -7.89
N SER A 136 -6.74 -3.68 -8.44
CA SER A 136 -7.00 -4.92 -9.18
C SER A 136 -6.17 -4.99 -10.47
N MET A 137 -6.07 -3.88 -11.19
CA MET A 137 -5.24 -3.77 -12.39
C MET A 137 -3.75 -3.90 -12.05
N LEU A 138 -3.28 -3.20 -11.01
CA LEU A 138 -1.91 -3.25 -10.51
C LEU A 138 -1.52 -4.68 -10.12
N ALA A 139 -2.36 -5.34 -9.31
CA ALA A 139 -2.17 -6.71 -8.86
C ALA A 139 -2.04 -7.69 -10.03
N SER A 140 -2.92 -7.58 -11.02
CA SER A 140 -2.95 -8.44 -12.21
C SER A 140 -1.73 -8.24 -13.10
N GLN A 141 -1.37 -6.99 -13.37
CA GLN A 141 -0.22 -6.65 -14.21
C GLN A 141 1.10 -7.11 -13.56
N LEU A 142 1.26 -6.84 -12.26
CA LEU A 142 2.44 -7.24 -11.51
C LEU A 142 2.61 -8.77 -11.52
N PHE A 143 1.54 -9.51 -11.27
CA PHE A 143 1.58 -10.96 -11.29
C PHE A 143 1.94 -11.51 -12.68
N SER A 144 1.34 -10.96 -13.72
CA SER A 144 1.61 -11.35 -15.10
C SER A 144 3.07 -11.10 -15.51
N ARG A 145 3.65 -9.98 -15.08
CA ARG A 145 5.08 -9.67 -15.29
C ARG A 145 5.99 -10.66 -14.57
N LEU A 146 5.70 -10.98 -13.31
CA LEU A 146 6.49 -11.93 -12.54
C LEU A 146 6.43 -13.36 -13.12
N GLN A 147 5.24 -13.79 -13.57
CA GLN A 147 5.12 -15.09 -14.25
C GLN A 147 5.91 -15.16 -15.56
N ARG A 148 5.91 -14.07 -16.34
CA ARG A 148 6.69 -14.00 -17.60
C ARG A 148 8.19 -13.99 -17.33
N ALA A 149 8.64 -13.28 -16.29
CA ALA A 149 10.06 -13.26 -15.90
C ALA A 149 10.57 -14.63 -15.46
N GLU A 150 9.73 -15.44 -14.79
CA GLU A 150 10.11 -16.78 -14.37
C GLU A 150 10.16 -17.80 -15.51
N LYS A 151 9.39 -17.57 -16.58
CA LYS A 151 9.39 -18.43 -17.79
C LYS A 151 10.56 -18.14 -18.73
N LYS A 152 11.29 -17.02 -18.57
CA LYS A 152 12.49 -16.71 -19.36
C LYS A 152 13.72 -17.28 -18.65
N PRO A 153 14.38 -18.32 -19.16
CA PRO A 153 15.63 -18.83 -18.56
C PRO A 153 16.75 -17.80 -18.77
N LEU A 154 17.46 -17.48 -17.70
CA LEU A 154 18.86 -17.03 -17.67
C LEU A 154 19.27 -15.57 -17.87
N TYR A 155 18.41 -14.59 -18.02
CA TYR A 155 18.90 -13.22 -17.80
C TYR A 155 18.70 -12.71 -16.35
N GLY A 156 18.19 -13.58 -15.46
CA GLY A 156 17.76 -13.23 -14.09
C GLY A 156 18.85 -13.25 -13.01
N LYS A 157 20.07 -13.73 -13.28
CA LYS A 157 21.11 -13.77 -12.23
C LYS A 157 21.67 -12.38 -11.87
N GLN A 158 21.71 -11.46 -12.81
CA GLN A 158 22.25 -10.12 -12.56
C GLN A 158 21.28 -9.20 -11.83
N ILE A 159 19.96 -9.38 -12.03
CA ILE A 159 18.94 -8.60 -11.32
C ILE A 159 18.68 -9.15 -9.91
N ALA A 160 18.92 -10.46 -9.69
CA ALA A 160 18.79 -11.05 -8.35
C ALA A 160 19.80 -10.47 -7.35
N TRP A 161 20.98 -10.05 -7.78
CA TRP A 161 21.97 -9.41 -6.92
C TRP A 161 21.57 -7.97 -6.50
N LEU A 162 20.84 -7.24 -7.32
CA LEU A 162 20.33 -5.92 -6.97
C LEU A 162 19.19 -5.95 -5.93
N ILE A 163 18.48 -7.08 -5.82
CA ILE A 163 17.36 -7.25 -4.88
C ILE A 163 17.83 -7.77 -3.50
N VAL A 164 19.04 -8.31 -3.41
CA VAL A 164 19.62 -8.82 -2.13
C VAL A 164 20.36 -7.72 -1.36
N ILE A 165 20.63 -6.56 -1.99
CA ILE A 165 21.40 -5.45 -1.39
C ILE A 165 20.45 -4.31 -0.89
N CYS A 166 19.15 -4.36 -1.16
CA CYS A 166 18.12 -3.57 -0.53
C CYS A 166 17.30 -4.47 0.38
#